data_26aac16393925d916475bf84b5dfd187
#
_entry.id   26aac16393925d916475bf84b5dfd187
#
_cell.length_a   1.000
_cell.length_b   1.000
_cell.length_c   1.000
_cell.angle_alpha   90.00
_cell.angle_beta   90.00
_cell.angle_gamma   90.00
#
_symmetry.space_group_name_H-M   'P 1'
#
loop_
_entity.id
_entity.type
_entity.pdbx_description
1 polymer ?
#
loop_
_entity_poly.entity_id
_entity_poly.type
_entity_poly.pdbx_seq_one_letter_code
_entity_poly.pdbx_strand_id
1 'polypeptide(L)'
;MIKLNSTTAILSDLDGVILDLNYDIKFWESWLPEHVANQTNQSIEETQAEIQAEINKQRGTLNFYNLNYWDDLLNVDCMQIIKEKEEKCSYLEGSHEALRRLSTLKNPKHILTNGDPRVQEYKAQSQDFRGFFDSIFYSIRAGYPKEQKEFWALARHNLNLNFEDAIFIDDGFKVVTAAAKAGVRKVIWITPGKNRILQNGIETFPRLIDLVDAIG
;
A
#
# COMPACT_ATOMS: atom_id res chain seq x y z
N MET A 1 -2.22 24.75 5.57
CA MET A 1 -3.31 24.45 4.64
C MET A 1 -2.71 23.92 3.34
N ILE A 2 -3.15 22.77 2.88
CA ILE A 2 -2.73 22.17 1.60
C ILE A 2 -3.70 22.65 0.53
N LYS A 3 -3.19 23.42 -0.42
CA LYS A 3 -4.01 23.91 -1.54
C LYS A 3 -3.98 22.89 -2.68
N LEU A 4 -5.14 22.43 -3.09
CA LEU A 4 -5.36 21.64 -4.31
C LEU A 4 -6.05 22.53 -5.33
N ASN A 5 -5.61 22.49 -6.57
CA ASN A 5 -6.39 23.02 -7.69
C ASN A 5 -7.27 21.90 -8.27
N SER A 6 -8.18 22.20 -9.20
CA SER A 6 -9.13 21.22 -9.71
C SER A 6 -8.50 20.11 -10.56
N THR A 7 -7.22 20.26 -10.95
CA THR A 7 -6.48 19.28 -11.77
C THR A 7 -5.49 18.46 -10.95
N THR A 8 -5.26 18.84 -9.68
CA THR A 8 -4.31 18.14 -8.82
C THR A 8 -4.72 16.68 -8.65
N ALA A 9 -3.89 15.74 -9.10
CA ALA A 9 -4.12 14.32 -8.92
C ALA A 9 -3.79 13.91 -7.47
N ILE A 10 -4.71 13.18 -6.83
CA ILE A 10 -4.52 12.59 -5.50
C ILE A 10 -4.14 11.13 -5.69
N LEU A 11 -2.89 10.80 -5.35
CA LEU A 11 -2.33 9.48 -5.44
C LEU A 11 -2.15 8.93 -4.02
N SER A 12 -2.68 7.77 -3.73
CA SER A 12 -2.63 7.19 -2.38
C SER A 12 -2.14 5.76 -2.43
N ASP A 13 -1.33 5.38 -1.45
CA ASP A 13 -1.20 3.97 -1.09
C ASP A 13 -2.51 3.47 -0.47
N LEU A 14 -2.63 2.16 -0.34
CA LEU A 14 -3.79 1.49 0.24
C LEU A 14 -3.49 0.97 1.64
N ASP A 15 -2.54 0.04 1.77
CA ASP A 15 -2.21 -0.63 3.02
C ASP A 15 -1.30 0.27 3.88
N GLY A 16 -1.67 0.53 5.13
CA GLY A 16 -0.95 1.47 6.00
C GLY A 16 -1.36 2.94 5.86
N VAL A 17 -2.16 3.28 4.84
CA VAL A 17 -2.74 4.62 4.65
C VAL A 17 -4.25 4.62 4.80
N ILE A 18 -4.91 3.69 4.14
CA ILE A 18 -6.36 3.53 4.11
C ILE A 18 -6.79 2.30 4.92
N LEU A 19 -6.15 1.15 4.65
CA LEU A 19 -6.41 -0.12 5.32
C LEU A 19 -5.35 -0.42 6.36
N ASP A 20 -5.78 -1.07 7.45
CA ASP A 20 -4.92 -1.47 8.54
C ASP A 20 -4.00 -2.63 8.10
N LEU A 21 -2.69 -2.46 8.34
CA LEU A 21 -1.67 -3.46 8.04
C LEU A 21 -1.77 -4.74 8.89
N ASN A 22 -2.51 -4.72 9.99
CA ASN A 22 -2.64 -5.88 10.87
C ASN A 22 -3.14 -7.13 10.13
N TYR A 23 -3.96 -6.96 9.09
CA TYR A 23 -4.40 -8.06 8.25
C TYR A 23 -3.23 -8.73 7.52
N ASP A 24 -2.36 -7.93 6.90
CA ASP A 24 -1.20 -8.43 6.18
C ASP A 24 -0.14 -8.98 7.14
N ILE A 25 0.06 -8.32 8.28
CA ILE A 25 0.96 -8.79 9.36
C ILE A 25 0.55 -10.18 9.84
N LYS A 26 -0.74 -10.41 10.11
CA LYS A 26 -1.24 -11.73 10.51
C LYS A 26 -0.98 -12.80 9.44
N PHE A 27 -1.17 -12.45 8.17
CA PHE A 27 -0.86 -13.39 7.08
C PHE A 27 0.61 -13.82 7.13
N TRP A 28 1.54 -12.85 7.18
CA TRP A 28 2.97 -13.12 7.12
C TRP A 28 3.55 -13.74 8.41
N GLU A 29 3.03 -13.33 9.57
CA GLU A 29 3.60 -13.71 10.87
C GLU A 29 2.89 -14.90 11.54
N SER A 30 1.68 -15.25 11.07
CA SER A 30 0.89 -16.32 11.68
C SER A 30 0.35 -17.32 10.67
N TRP A 31 -0.54 -16.90 9.77
CA TRP A 31 -1.30 -17.84 8.93
C TRP A 31 -0.42 -18.63 7.97
N LEU A 32 0.49 -17.96 7.26
CA LEU A 32 1.41 -18.60 6.32
C LEU A 32 2.39 -19.54 7.05
N PRO A 33 3.11 -19.10 8.13
CA PRO A 33 3.98 -19.99 8.88
C PRO A 33 3.26 -21.20 9.48
N GLU A 34 2.07 -21.03 10.07
CA GLU A 34 1.28 -22.12 10.62
C GLU A 34 0.92 -23.16 9.55
N HIS A 35 0.51 -22.71 8.35
CA HIS A 35 0.16 -23.60 7.24
C HIS A 35 1.37 -24.38 6.75
N VAL A 36 2.51 -23.70 6.52
CA VAL A 36 3.75 -24.35 6.05
C VAL A 36 4.30 -25.31 7.08
N ALA A 37 4.33 -24.96 8.37
CA ALA A 37 4.78 -25.84 9.45
C ALA A 37 3.97 -27.14 9.50
N ASN A 38 2.64 -27.04 9.38
CA ASN A 38 1.76 -28.20 9.31
C ASN A 38 2.01 -29.08 8.09
N GLN A 39 2.28 -28.47 6.93
CA GLN A 39 2.57 -29.18 5.68
C GLN A 39 3.92 -29.91 5.72
N THR A 40 4.94 -29.30 6.34
CA THR A 40 6.32 -29.81 6.35
C THR A 40 6.67 -30.63 7.62
N ASN A 41 5.78 -30.68 8.63
CA ASN A 41 6.02 -31.24 9.96
C ASN A 41 7.21 -30.60 10.69
N GLN A 42 7.48 -29.32 10.43
CA GLN A 42 8.45 -28.50 11.15
C GLN A 42 7.79 -27.81 12.35
N SER A 43 8.60 -27.24 13.27
CA SER A 43 8.07 -26.34 14.28
C SER A 43 7.65 -25.00 13.65
N ILE A 44 6.68 -24.33 14.28
CA ILE A 44 6.22 -23.00 13.82
C ILE A 44 7.38 -22.00 13.92
N GLU A 45 8.19 -22.07 14.97
CA GLU A 45 9.32 -21.18 15.21
C GLU A 45 10.39 -21.30 14.14
N GLU A 46 10.75 -22.52 13.72
CA GLU A 46 11.70 -22.75 12.61
C GLU A 46 11.14 -22.22 11.30
N THR A 47 9.89 -22.56 10.98
CA THR A 47 9.21 -22.09 9.76
C THR A 47 9.11 -20.57 9.71
N GLN A 48 8.75 -19.91 10.82
CA GLN A 48 8.73 -18.44 10.91
C GLN A 48 10.11 -17.83 10.64
N ALA A 49 11.16 -18.42 11.21
CA ALA A 49 12.52 -17.93 11.01
C ALA A 49 12.96 -18.05 9.54
N GLU A 50 12.65 -19.16 8.88
CA GLU A 50 12.95 -19.38 7.45
C GLU A 50 12.18 -18.39 6.55
N ILE A 51 10.88 -18.23 6.76
CA ILE A 51 10.05 -17.28 6.02
C ILE A 51 10.54 -15.85 6.25
N GLN A 52 10.85 -15.48 7.51
CA GLN A 52 11.36 -14.15 7.83
C GLN A 52 12.74 -13.87 7.21
N ALA A 53 13.61 -14.87 7.10
CA ALA A 53 14.89 -14.74 6.41
C ALA A 53 14.69 -14.45 4.93
N GLU A 54 13.74 -15.14 4.27
CA GLU A 54 13.43 -14.88 2.86
C GLU A 54 12.73 -13.52 2.67
N ILE A 55 11.79 -13.13 3.54
CA ILE A 55 11.20 -11.79 3.56
C ILE A 55 12.30 -10.72 3.58
N ASN A 56 13.29 -10.83 4.47
CA ASN A 56 14.37 -9.86 4.58
C ASN A 56 15.24 -9.79 3.32
N LYS A 57 15.44 -10.90 2.65
CA LYS A 57 16.18 -11.00 1.39
C LYS A 57 15.41 -10.37 0.22
N GLN A 58 14.09 -10.51 0.19
CA GLN A 58 13.24 -10.01 -0.90
C GLN A 58 12.73 -8.57 -0.68
N ARG A 59 12.93 -7.97 0.49
CA ARG A 59 12.47 -6.59 0.76
C ARG A 59 12.95 -5.59 -0.30
N GLY A 60 12.00 -4.83 -0.87
CA GLY A 60 12.27 -3.84 -1.92
C GLY A 60 12.42 -4.44 -3.32
N THR A 61 12.16 -5.73 -3.48
CA THR A 61 12.01 -6.39 -4.79
C THR A 61 10.55 -6.68 -5.07
N LEU A 62 10.22 -6.95 -6.34
CA LEU A 62 8.86 -7.32 -6.73
C LEU A 62 8.43 -8.68 -6.14
N ASN A 63 9.37 -9.60 -5.93
CA ASN A 63 9.10 -10.91 -5.33
C ASN A 63 8.47 -10.80 -3.94
N PHE A 64 8.86 -9.80 -3.15
CA PHE A 64 8.29 -9.59 -1.83
C PHE A 64 6.76 -9.43 -1.89
N TYR A 65 6.28 -8.72 -2.90
CA TYR A 65 4.85 -8.39 -3.05
C TYR A 65 4.07 -9.39 -3.91
N ASN A 66 4.77 -10.30 -4.62
CA ASN A 66 4.17 -11.22 -5.59
C ASN A 66 3.86 -12.56 -4.93
N LEU A 67 2.58 -12.85 -4.66
CA LEU A 67 2.19 -14.12 -4.07
C LEU A 67 2.58 -15.35 -4.89
N ASN A 68 2.69 -15.26 -6.23
CA ASN A 68 3.15 -16.41 -7.03
C ASN A 68 4.58 -16.82 -6.66
N TYR A 69 5.44 -15.85 -6.32
CA TYR A 69 6.78 -16.17 -5.84
C TYR A 69 6.74 -17.02 -4.55
N TRP A 70 5.86 -16.65 -3.62
CA TRP A 70 5.70 -17.35 -2.35
C TRP A 70 4.98 -18.69 -2.50
N ASP A 71 3.98 -18.75 -3.40
CA ASP A 71 3.29 -19.99 -3.77
C ASP A 71 4.28 -21.03 -4.28
N ASP A 72 5.14 -20.64 -5.22
CA ASP A 72 6.17 -21.50 -5.81
C ASP A 72 7.25 -21.89 -4.80
N LEU A 73 7.75 -20.91 -4.01
CA LEU A 73 8.84 -21.12 -3.05
C LEU A 73 8.44 -22.09 -1.93
N LEU A 74 7.23 -21.92 -1.38
CA LEU A 74 6.75 -22.64 -0.21
C LEU A 74 5.85 -23.84 -0.57
N ASN A 75 5.55 -24.01 -1.85
CA ASN A 75 4.62 -25.02 -2.38
C ASN A 75 3.24 -24.95 -1.70
N VAL A 76 2.65 -23.74 -1.66
CA VAL A 76 1.34 -23.45 -1.07
C VAL A 76 0.46 -22.66 -2.03
N ASP A 77 -0.82 -22.47 -1.68
CA ASP A 77 -1.68 -21.45 -2.28
C ASP A 77 -1.97 -20.37 -1.23
N CYS A 78 -1.21 -19.27 -1.29
CA CYS A 78 -1.38 -18.15 -0.36
C CYS A 78 -2.80 -17.57 -0.38
N MET A 79 -3.46 -17.53 -1.54
CA MET A 79 -4.84 -17.03 -1.63
C MET A 79 -5.84 -17.98 -0.97
N GLN A 80 -5.61 -19.28 -1.03
CA GLN A 80 -6.43 -20.26 -0.31
C GLN A 80 -6.26 -20.05 1.20
N ILE A 81 -5.03 -19.93 1.71
CA ILE A 81 -4.75 -19.67 3.13
C ILE A 81 -5.48 -18.42 3.61
N ILE A 82 -5.41 -17.32 2.85
CA ILE A 82 -6.10 -16.06 3.15
C ILE A 82 -7.61 -16.26 3.25
N LYS A 83 -8.23 -16.97 2.31
CA LYS A 83 -9.68 -17.19 2.27
C LYS A 83 -10.17 -18.09 3.40
N GLU A 84 -9.39 -19.10 3.80
CA GLU A 84 -9.73 -20.03 4.87
C GLU A 84 -9.83 -19.36 6.25
N LYS A 85 -9.11 -18.26 6.46
CA LYS A 85 -9.17 -17.54 7.75
C LYS A 85 -10.47 -16.74 7.93
N GLU A 86 -11.22 -16.47 6.86
CA GLU A 86 -12.47 -15.69 6.87
C GLU A 86 -12.36 -14.33 7.59
N GLU A 87 -11.15 -13.89 7.86
CA GLU A 87 -10.89 -12.61 8.52
C GLU A 87 -11.05 -11.47 7.51
N LYS A 88 -11.57 -10.35 7.99
CA LYS A 88 -11.78 -9.15 7.16
C LYS A 88 -10.72 -8.10 7.52
N CYS A 89 -10.19 -7.45 6.49
CA CYS A 89 -9.40 -6.25 6.70
C CYS A 89 -10.29 -5.11 7.25
N SER A 90 -9.68 -4.13 7.88
CA SER A 90 -10.37 -2.94 8.42
C SER A 90 -9.78 -1.67 7.86
N TYR A 91 -10.56 -0.60 7.87
CA TYR A 91 -10.04 0.74 7.67
C TYR A 91 -9.17 1.17 8.86
N LEU A 92 -8.12 1.92 8.58
CA LEU A 92 -7.43 2.70 9.61
C LEU A 92 -8.39 3.76 10.18
N GLU A 93 -8.15 4.15 11.43
CA GLU A 93 -8.98 5.13 12.13
C GLU A 93 -9.14 6.42 11.32
N GLY A 94 -10.38 6.78 11.05
CA GLY A 94 -10.75 7.98 10.30
C GLY A 94 -10.57 7.86 8.78
N SER A 95 -9.97 6.79 8.24
CA SER A 95 -9.70 6.69 6.80
C SER A 95 -10.96 6.60 5.95
N HIS A 96 -11.99 5.90 6.39
CA HIS A 96 -13.27 5.85 5.66
C HIS A 96 -13.93 7.23 5.57
N GLU A 97 -13.92 8.01 6.66
CA GLU A 97 -14.42 9.39 6.63
C GLU A 97 -13.56 10.30 5.75
N ALA A 98 -12.24 10.14 5.79
CA ALA A 98 -11.34 10.85 4.90
C ALA A 98 -11.66 10.59 3.41
N LEU A 99 -11.90 9.31 3.04
CA LEU A 99 -12.31 8.94 1.69
C LEU A 99 -13.64 9.58 1.29
N ARG A 100 -14.64 9.57 2.16
CA ARG A 100 -15.94 10.24 1.92
C ARG A 100 -15.75 11.71 1.62
N ARG A 101 -14.93 12.41 2.39
CA ARG A 101 -14.63 13.84 2.17
C ARG A 101 -13.83 14.05 0.89
N LEU A 102 -12.82 13.23 0.60
CA LEU A 102 -12.08 13.30 -0.66
C LEU A 102 -12.97 13.05 -1.87
N SER A 103 -14.01 12.21 -1.74
CA SER A 103 -14.93 11.92 -2.85
C SER A 103 -15.78 13.13 -3.27
N THR A 104 -15.93 14.13 -2.40
CA THR A 104 -16.63 15.39 -2.76
C THR A 104 -15.79 16.28 -3.68
N LEU A 105 -14.47 16.05 -3.73
CA LEU A 105 -13.56 16.76 -4.61
C LEU A 105 -13.59 16.18 -6.02
N LYS A 106 -13.57 17.02 -7.05
CA LYS A 106 -13.53 16.61 -8.46
C LYS A 106 -12.15 16.19 -8.95
N ASN A 107 -11.16 16.19 -8.08
CA ASN A 107 -9.77 15.83 -8.36
C ASN A 107 -9.65 14.37 -8.81
N PRO A 108 -8.81 14.05 -9.80
CA PRO A 108 -8.48 12.65 -10.13
C PRO A 108 -7.87 11.94 -8.91
N LYS A 109 -8.29 10.70 -8.65
CA LYS A 109 -7.87 9.92 -7.50
C LYS A 109 -7.44 8.52 -7.93
N HIS A 110 -6.22 8.13 -7.58
CA HIS A 110 -5.69 6.83 -7.95
C HIS A 110 -5.02 6.16 -6.75
N ILE A 111 -5.21 4.85 -6.63
CA ILE A 111 -4.40 4.03 -5.72
C ILE A 111 -3.15 3.58 -6.47
N LEU A 112 -1.99 3.74 -5.84
CA LEU A 112 -0.70 3.20 -6.27
C LEU A 112 -0.22 2.23 -5.20
N THR A 113 -0.23 0.92 -5.47
CA THR A 113 0.06 -0.08 -4.44
C THR A 113 1.10 -1.10 -4.89
N ASN A 114 1.90 -1.57 -3.92
CA ASN A 114 2.77 -2.72 -4.07
C ASN A 114 2.02 -4.05 -3.85
N GLY A 115 0.84 -4.02 -3.23
CA GLY A 115 0.08 -5.22 -2.90
C GLY A 115 -0.30 -6.07 -4.12
N ASP A 116 -0.34 -7.39 -3.92
CA ASP A 116 -0.79 -8.34 -4.96
C ASP A 116 -2.25 -8.04 -5.35
N PRO A 117 -2.57 -7.92 -6.64
CA PRO A 117 -3.92 -7.62 -7.10
C PRO A 117 -4.98 -8.57 -6.56
N ARG A 118 -4.68 -9.86 -6.39
CA ARG A 118 -5.62 -10.87 -5.87
C ARG A 118 -6.00 -10.58 -4.42
N VAL A 119 -5.03 -10.17 -3.60
CA VAL A 119 -5.27 -9.80 -2.19
C VAL A 119 -6.11 -8.52 -2.12
N GLN A 120 -5.79 -7.51 -2.95
CA GLN A 120 -6.53 -6.25 -2.95
C GLN A 120 -7.97 -6.44 -3.44
N GLU A 121 -8.19 -7.30 -4.44
CA GLU A 121 -9.53 -7.70 -4.87
C GLU A 121 -10.32 -8.38 -3.74
N TYR A 122 -9.66 -9.26 -2.97
CA TYR A 122 -10.29 -9.93 -1.83
C TYR A 122 -10.62 -8.95 -0.70
N LYS A 123 -9.69 -8.05 -0.35
CA LYS A 123 -9.94 -6.98 0.63
C LYS A 123 -11.11 -6.09 0.22
N ALA A 124 -11.24 -5.77 -1.07
CA ALA A 124 -12.31 -4.96 -1.61
C ALA A 124 -13.71 -5.57 -1.49
N GLN A 125 -13.83 -6.88 -1.26
CA GLN A 125 -15.12 -7.54 -0.98
C GLN A 125 -15.64 -7.20 0.42
N SER A 126 -14.76 -6.88 1.36
CA SER A 126 -15.12 -6.56 2.74
C SER A 126 -15.10 -5.05 3.04
N GLN A 127 -14.32 -4.29 2.28
CA GLN A 127 -14.16 -2.84 2.43
C GLN A 127 -14.29 -2.15 1.08
N ASP A 128 -15.38 -1.40 0.88
CA ASP A 128 -15.66 -0.70 -0.39
C ASP A 128 -14.80 0.55 -0.56
N PHE A 129 -13.49 0.38 -0.71
CA PHE A 129 -12.58 1.50 -0.99
C PHE A 129 -12.50 1.84 -2.49
N ARG A 130 -12.81 0.89 -3.37
CA ARG A 130 -12.61 1.05 -4.83
C ARG A 130 -13.47 2.16 -5.41
N GLY A 131 -14.71 2.31 -4.93
CA GLY A 131 -15.64 3.32 -5.39
C GLY A 131 -15.20 4.77 -5.15
N PHE A 132 -14.15 4.99 -4.35
CA PHE A 132 -13.59 6.32 -4.09
C PHE A 132 -12.49 6.74 -5.08
N PHE A 133 -12.05 5.83 -5.97
CA PHE A 133 -10.90 6.05 -6.86
C PHE A 133 -11.24 5.76 -8.31
N ASP A 134 -10.63 6.53 -9.21
CA ASP A 134 -10.80 6.37 -10.65
C ASP A 134 -10.07 5.12 -11.17
N SER A 135 -8.93 4.75 -10.54
CA SER A 135 -8.19 3.54 -10.88
C SER A 135 -7.24 3.07 -9.78
N ILE A 136 -6.74 1.84 -9.93
CA ILE A 136 -5.69 1.26 -9.10
C ILE A 136 -4.53 0.84 -10.00
N PHE A 137 -3.33 1.32 -9.68
CA PHE A 137 -2.09 0.99 -10.38
C PHE A 137 -1.22 0.08 -9.50
N TYR A 138 -1.01 -1.13 -9.95
CA TYR A 138 -0.33 -2.20 -9.21
C TYR A 138 1.13 -2.33 -9.65
N SER A 139 2.06 -2.41 -8.69
CA SER A 139 3.49 -2.65 -8.95
C SER A 139 3.73 -3.98 -9.67
N ILE A 140 2.98 -5.02 -9.31
CA ILE A 140 3.06 -6.33 -9.97
C ILE A 140 2.78 -6.23 -11.47
N ARG A 141 1.76 -5.46 -11.88
CA ARG A 141 1.43 -5.25 -13.30
C ARG A 141 2.43 -4.34 -14.00
N ALA A 142 3.04 -3.42 -13.26
CA ALA A 142 4.09 -2.54 -13.78
C ALA A 142 5.43 -3.27 -13.96
N GLY A 143 5.66 -4.37 -13.24
CA GLY A 143 6.94 -5.09 -13.23
C GLY A 143 8.01 -4.46 -12.33
N TYR A 144 7.68 -3.42 -11.57
CA TYR A 144 8.60 -2.68 -10.70
C TYR A 144 7.90 -2.24 -9.42
N PRO A 145 8.51 -2.40 -8.23
CA PRO A 145 7.96 -1.89 -6.98
C PRO A 145 8.05 -0.36 -6.90
N LYS A 146 7.23 0.25 -6.07
CA LYS A 146 7.14 1.73 -5.88
C LYS A 146 8.47 2.38 -5.46
N GLU A 147 9.39 1.63 -4.90
CA GLU A 147 10.73 2.06 -4.54
C GLU A 147 11.63 2.37 -5.73
N GLN A 148 11.27 1.88 -6.93
CA GLN A 148 12.07 2.00 -8.15
C GLN A 148 11.51 3.09 -9.09
N LYS A 149 12.41 3.82 -9.73
CA LYS A 149 12.05 4.94 -10.64
C LYS A 149 11.23 4.51 -11.85
N GLU A 150 11.40 3.27 -12.29
CA GLU A 150 10.68 2.67 -13.42
C GLU A 150 9.17 2.59 -13.14
N PHE A 151 8.78 2.26 -11.90
CA PHE A 151 7.38 2.28 -11.46
C PHE A 151 6.75 3.66 -11.70
N TRP A 152 7.43 4.72 -11.28
CA TRP A 152 6.93 6.10 -11.39
C TRP A 152 6.82 6.56 -12.83
N ALA A 153 7.79 6.18 -13.69
CA ALA A 153 7.73 6.48 -15.12
C ALA A 153 6.50 5.82 -15.77
N LEU A 154 6.24 4.55 -15.43
CA LEU A 154 5.08 3.82 -15.92
C LEU A 154 3.76 4.35 -15.35
N ALA A 155 3.70 4.66 -14.06
CA ALA A 155 2.52 5.26 -13.43
C ALA A 155 2.18 6.60 -14.10
N ARG A 156 3.18 7.47 -14.31
CA ARG A 156 3.01 8.74 -15.01
C ARG A 156 2.43 8.56 -16.40
N HIS A 157 2.97 7.62 -17.17
CA HIS A 157 2.52 7.36 -18.55
C HIS A 157 1.11 6.76 -18.58
N ASN A 158 0.88 5.66 -17.85
CA ASN A 158 -0.36 4.90 -17.93
C ASN A 158 -1.58 5.63 -17.34
N LEU A 159 -1.35 6.48 -16.33
CA LEU A 159 -2.41 7.27 -15.69
C LEU A 159 -2.47 8.72 -16.23
N ASN A 160 -1.66 9.03 -17.23
CA ASN A 160 -1.55 10.38 -17.82
C ASN A 160 -1.38 11.48 -16.76
N LEU A 161 -0.46 11.27 -15.81
CA LEU A 161 -0.24 12.16 -14.66
C LEU A 161 0.69 13.31 -14.99
N ASN A 162 0.37 14.49 -14.47
CA ASN A 162 1.33 15.57 -14.31
C ASN A 162 1.84 15.56 -12.84
N PHE A 163 3.06 15.08 -12.62
CA PHE A 163 3.62 15.00 -11.27
C PHE A 163 3.83 16.36 -10.60
N GLU A 164 4.00 17.44 -11.39
CA GLU A 164 4.06 18.79 -10.85
C GLU A 164 2.69 19.29 -10.33
N ASP A 165 1.63 18.58 -10.65
CA ASP A 165 0.29 18.83 -10.17
C ASP A 165 -0.30 17.55 -9.54
N ALA A 166 0.49 16.91 -8.68
CA ALA A 166 0.09 15.71 -7.96
C ALA A 166 0.49 15.77 -6.49
N ILE A 167 -0.32 15.13 -5.65
CA ILE A 167 0.00 14.80 -4.27
C ILE A 167 0.05 13.28 -4.13
N PHE A 168 1.10 12.75 -3.49
CA PHE A 168 1.22 11.33 -3.20
C PHE A 168 1.28 11.08 -1.70
N ILE A 169 0.57 10.06 -1.22
CA ILE A 169 0.36 9.74 0.18
C ILE A 169 0.74 8.28 0.39
N ASP A 170 1.69 8.01 1.30
CA ASP A 170 2.20 6.65 1.58
C ASP A 170 2.77 6.58 3.00
N ASP A 171 2.81 5.38 3.60
CA ASP A 171 3.40 5.14 4.92
C ASP A 171 4.87 4.66 4.86
N GLY A 172 5.36 4.30 3.68
CA GLY A 172 6.71 3.80 3.43
C GLY A 172 7.73 4.90 3.15
N PHE A 173 8.69 5.15 4.04
CA PHE A 173 9.72 6.20 3.84
C PHE A 173 10.50 6.05 2.53
N LYS A 174 10.86 4.82 2.13
CA LYS A 174 11.57 4.57 0.87
C LYS A 174 10.71 4.93 -0.34
N VAL A 175 9.41 4.64 -0.28
CA VAL A 175 8.44 4.91 -1.34
C VAL A 175 8.21 6.41 -1.49
N VAL A 176 7.94 7.14 -0.39
CA VAL A 176 7.78 8.61 -0.46
C VAL A 176 9.04 9.31 -0.98
N THR A 177 10.21 8.78 -0.62
CA THR A 177 11.50 9.30 -1.14
C THR A 177 11.64 9.04 -2.64
N ALA A 178 11.20 7.88 -3.14
CA ALA A 178 11.21 7.55 -4.57
C ALA A 178 10.24 8.44 -5.35
N ALA A 179 9.03 8.67 -4.82
CA ALA A 179 8.05 9.58 -5.41
C ALA A 179 8.58 11.01 -5.54
N ALA A 180 9.20 11.53 -4.49
CA ALA A 180 9.81 12.86 -4.51
C ALA A 180 10.92 12.97 -5.56
N LYS A 181 11.79 11.96 -5.66
CA LYS A 181 12.84 11.88 -6.69
C LYS A 181 12.27 11.77 -8.11
N ALA A 182 11.10 11.17 -8.28
CA ALA A 182 10.41 11.08 -9.56
C ALA A 182 9.75 12.40 -9.99
N GLY A 183 9.74 13.41 -9.12
CA GLY A 183 9.20 14.74 -9.42
C GLY A 183 7.77 14.96 -8.98
N VAL A 184 7.21 14.11 -8.13
CA VAL A 184 5.91 14.36 -7.52
C VAL A 184 6.01 15.58 -6.62
N ARG A 185 5.22 16.62 -6.93
CA ARG A 185 5.33 17.96 -6.32
C ARG A 185 5.13 17.96 -4.82
N LYS A 186 4.14 17.21 -4.34
CA LYS A 186 3.84 17.12 -2.92
C LYS A 186 3.80 15.67 -2.49
N VAL A 187 4.63 15.33 -1.54
CA VAL A 187 4.73 13.98 -1.01
C VAL A 187 4.41 14.01 0.48
N ILE A 188 3.47 13.17 0.88
CA ILE A 188 2.99 13.04 2.24
C ILE A 188 3.40 11.67 2.78
N TRP A 189 4.06 11.68 3.92
CA TRP A 189 4.39 10.47 4.65
C TRP A 189 3.46 10.30 5.85
N ILE A 190 2.64 9.25 5.83
CA ILE A 190 1.78 8.90 6.98
C ILE A 190 2.65 8.24 8.05
N THR A 191 2.64 8.85 9.24
CA THR A 191 3.49 8.44 10.37
C THR A 191 2.65 8.37 11.65
N PRO A 192 1.98 7.23 11.91
CA PRO A 192 1.13 7.09 13.10
C PRO A 192 1.86 7.47 14.40
N GLY A 193 1.18 8.22 15.26
CA GLY A 193 1.72 8.65 16.55
C GLY A 193 2.76 9.78 16.51
N LYS A 194 3.11 10.32 15.34
CA LYS A 194 4.03 11.46 15.20
C LYS A 194 3.29 12.74 14.86
N ASN A 195 3.80 13.86 15.35
CA ASN A 195 3.28 15.17 14.99
C ASN A 195 3.58 15.49 13.51
N ARG A 196 2.75 16.39 12.93
CA ARG A 196 2.99 16.95 11.60
C ARG A 196 4.33 17.68 11.57
N ILE A 197 5.22 17.28 10.66
CA ILE A 197 6.51 17.93 10.40
C ILE A 197 6.73 18.06 8.89
N LEU A 198 7.60 18.99 8.50
CA LEU A 198 8.13 19.09 7.13
C LEU A 198 9.63 18.83 7.18
N GLN A 199 10.08 17.76 6.54
CA GLN A 199 11.48 17.39 6.50
C GLN A 199 11.87 16.98 5.08
N ASN A 200 12.92 17.61 4.54
CA ASN A 200 13.46 17.32 3.20
C ASN A 200 12.40 17.38 2.09
N GLY A 201 11.42 18.29 2.19
CA GLY A 201 10.33 18.42 1.22
C GLY A 201 9.21 17.39 1.36
N ILE A 202 9.31 16.45 2.30
CA ILE A 202 8.27 15.48 2.65
C ILE A 202 7.53 15.99 3.87
N GLU A 203 6.22 16.11 3.75
CA GLU A 203 5.37 16.53 4.86
C GLU A 203 4.77 15.29 5.54
N THR A 204 4.74 15.25 6.88
CA THR A 204 4.20 14.12 7.63
C THR A 204 2.85 14.43 8.22
N PHE A 205 1.97 13.43 8.25
CA PHE A 205 0.70 13.46 8.97
C PHE A 205 0.51 12.15 9.74
N PRO A 206 -0.12 12.18 10.93
CA PRO A 206 -0.40 10.98 11.71
C PRO A 206 -1.31 9.99 10.97
N ARG A 207 -2.36 10.51 10.31
CA ARG A 207 -3.42 9.73 9.66
C ARG A 207 -3.90 10.45 8.40
N LEU A 208 -4.57 9.71 7.52
CA LEU A 208 -5.19 10.27 6.32
C LEU A 208 -6.22 11.36 6.64
N ILE A 209 -7.02 11.19 7.70
CA ILE A 209 -8.02 12.20 8.09
C ILE A 209 -7.38 13.52 8.50
N ASP A 210 -6.25 13.49 9.21
CA ASP A 210 -5.53 14.71 9.63
C ASP A 210 -4.97 15.47 8.42
N LEU A 211 -4.56 14.75 7.37
CA LEU A 211 -4.19 15.33 6.09
C LEU A 211 -5.41 15.99 5.42
N VAL A 212 -6.54 15.30 5.37
CA VAL A 212 -7.78 15.82 4.75
C VAL A 212 -8.29 17.06 5.47
N ASP A 213 -8.16 17.13 6.80
CA ASP A 213 -8.47 18.34 7.59
C ASP A 213 -7.58 19.53 7.20
N ALA A 214 -6.38 19.28 6.70
CA ALA A 214 -5.44 20.32 6.28
C ALA A 214 -5.65 20.77 4.82
N ILE A 215 -6.50 20.11 4.04
CA ILE A 215 -6.89 20.51 2.68
C ILE A 215 -7.92 21.63 2.80
N GLY A 216 -7.65 22.77 2.19
CA GLY A 216 -8.49 23.96 2.21
C GLY A 216 -8.83 24.47 0.83
#